data_4d222b5708d74ecc35666c1627381d5f
#
_entry.id   4d222b5708d74ecc35666c1627381d5f
#
_cell.length_a   1.000
_cell.length_b   1.000
_cell.length_c   1.000
_cell.angle_alpha   90.00
_cell.angle_beta   90.00
_cell.angle_gamma   90.00
#
_symmetry.space_group_name_H-M   'P 1'
#
loop_
_entity.id
_entity.type
_entity.pdbx_description
1 polymer ?
#
loop_
_entity_poly.entity_id
_entity_poly.type
_entity_poly.pdbx_seq_one_letter_code
_entity_poly.pdbx_strand_id
1 'polypeptide(L)'
;VTPLRAFLLLCAAPLALGAAKPRLVPDVSQSSIDIQYSFTGAELLLFGAILYPGGRTPTEQADIAVVVKGPVQPLVVREKQKVAGIWMNVEAARFRSAPAFYAVASSRPLSKLIDERTAAIYELGLENLSLSPGGGKSPEVQRRFEAGLIDLRKRQQLYIEDPRGVTITDHVLYRGRIAIPARVPVGDYTAETFLIKDGRVIAGAVRDIKIGKTGFERDVAAAADRWSLAYGVAAVALSLLMGWGGSLVFRKG
;
A
#
# COMPACT_ATOMS: atom_id res chain seq x y z
N VAL A 1 -14.43 -70.12 6.40
CA VAL A 1 -14.39 -68.76 6.99
C VAL A 1 -14.53 -67.82 5.80
N THR A 2 -15.70 -67.21 5.70
CA THR A 2 -16.31 -66.60 4.53
C THR A 2 -15.65 -65.30 4.07
N PRO A 3 -15.37 -65.11 2.76
CA PRO A 3 -14.76 -63.89 2.17
C PRO A 3 -15.73 -62.66 2.17
N LEU A 4 -16.92 -62.78 2.71
CA LEU A 4 -17.92 -61.75 2.70
C LEU A 4 -17.68 -60.61 3.73
N ARG A 5 -16.81 -60.81 4.71
CA ARG A 5 -16.46 -59.79 5.74
C ARG A 5 -15.34 -58.84 5.30
N ALA A 6 -14.56 -59.19 4.28
CA ALA A 6 -13.49 -58.35 3.78
C ALA A 6 -13.99 -57.26 2.75
N PHE A 7 -15.15 -57.48 2.16
CA PHE A 7 -15.70 -56.53 1.16
C PHE A 7 -16.46 -55.35 1.81
N LEU A 8 -16.89 -55.46 3.04
CA LEU A 8 -17.65 -54.41 3.75
C LEU A 8 -16.75 -53.35 4.41
N LEU A 9 -15.46 -53.59 4.51
CA LEU A 9 -14.50 -52.66 5.11
C LEU A 9 -13.82 -51.72 4.06
N LEU A 10 -14.04 -51.95 2.78
CA LEU A 10 -13.44 -51.13 1.71
C LEU A 10 -14.36 -49.96 1.24
N CYS A 11 -15.57 -49.88 1.71
CA CYS A 11 -16.54 -48.83 1.31
C CYS A 11 -16.63 -47.65 2.31
N ALA A 12 -15.85 -47.62 3.36
CA ALA A 12 -15.87 -46.53 4.34
C ALA A 12 -14.58 -45.68 4.29
N ALA A 13 -14.04 -45.44 3.10
CA ALA A 13 -13.13 -44.31 2.92
C ALA A 13 -13.99 -43.06 2.94
N PRO A 14 -13.89 -42.16 3.96
CA PRO A 14 -14.58 -40.88 3.88
C PRO A 14 -13.95 -40.14 2.71
N LEU A 15 -14.73 -39.92 1.65
CA LEU A 15 -14.43 -38.85 0.71
C LEU A 15 -14.35 -37.54 1.53
N ALA A 16 -13.18 -37.23 2.00
CA ALA A 16 -12.85 -35.87 2.46
C ALA A 16 -12.94 -34.96 1.22
N LEU A 17 -14.17 -34.66 0.78
CA LEU A 17 -14.39 -33.53 -0.11
C LEU A 17 -13.94 -32.31 0.69
N GLY A 18 -12.68 -31.92 0.51
CA GLY A 18 -12.17 -30.66 1.03
C GLY A 18 -13.14 -29.57 0.56
N ALA A 19 -13.85 -28.94 1.49
CA ALA A 19 -14.75 -27.84 1.19
C ALA A 19 -13.96 -26.79 0.37
N ALA A 20 -14.30 -26.66 -0.90
CA ALA A 20 -13.64 -25.70 -1.78
C ALA A 20 -13.77 -24.30 -1.16
N LYS A 21 -12.64 -23.59 -1.06
CA LYS A 21 -12.61 -22.26 -0.44
C LYS A 21 -13.12 -21.19 -1.42
N PRO A 22 -13.74 -20.12 -0.93
CA PRO A 22 -14.06 -18.96 -1.76
C PRO A 22 -12.79 -18.40 -2.41
N ARG A 23 -12.93 -17.85 -3.61
CA ARG A 23 -11.84 -17.22 -4.35
C ARG A 23 -12.18 -15.77 -4.63
N LEU A 24 -11.20 -14.88 -4.45
CA LEU A 24 -11.30 -13.49 -4.86
C LEU A 24 -10.77 -13.33 -6.29
N VAL A 25 -11.47 -12.52 -7.07
CA VAL A 25 -11.04 -12.05 -8.40
C VAL A 25 -11.00 -10.52 -8.32
N PRO A 26 -9.89 -9.94 -7.83
CA PRO A 26 -9.75 -8.50 -7.71
C PRO A 26 -9.39 -7.88 -9.05
N ASP A 27 -9.80 -6.61 -9.21
CA ASP A 27 -9.31 -5.74 -10.26
C ASP A 27 -9.19 -4.31 -9.73
N VAL A 28 -8.50 -3.46 -10.48
CA VAL A 28 -8.25 -2.06 -10.14
C VAL A 28 -8.64 -1.16 -11.30
N SER A 29 -9.17 0.01 -10.99
CA SER A 29 -9.57 0.97 -12.04
C SER A 29 -8.39 1.45 -12.88
N GLN A 30 -7.20 1.50 -12.28
CA GLN A 30 -5.97 1.94 -12.91
C GLN A 30 -4.80 1.11 -12.38
N SER A 31 -4.13 0.37 -13.25
CA SER A 31 -2.89 -0.36 -12.92
C SER A 31 -1.65 0.55 -12.93
N SER A 32 -1.78 1.76 -13.48
CA SER A 32 -0.75 2.79 -13.48
C SER A 32 -1.37 4.15 -13.16
N ILE A 33 -0.77 4.86 -12.22
CA ILE A 33 -1.14 6.23 -11.85
C ILE A 33 0.02 7.14 -12.24
N ASP A 34 -0.31 8.09 -13.10
CA ASP A 34 0.66 9.02 -13.66
C ASP A 34 0.66 10.34 -12.89
N ILE A 35 1.78 10.66 -12.23
CA ILE A 35 1.98 11.93 -11.55
C ILE A 35 2.51 12.96 -12.53
N GLN A 36 1.69 13.97 -12.83
CA GLN A 36 2.09 15.17 -13.58
C GLN A 36 2.42 16.31 -12.61
N TYR A 37 3.04 17.37 -13.10
CA TYR A 37 3.39 18.55 -12.29
C TYR A 37 2.19 19.16 -11.56
N SER A 38 0.99 19.10 -12.14
CA SER A 38 -0.27 19.58 -11.57
C SER A 38 -1.06 18.50 -10.82
N PHE A 39 -0.44 17.38 -10.45
CA PHE A 39 -1.13 16.29 -9.78
C PHE A 39 -1.65 16.71 -8.41
N THR A 40 -2.96 16.72 -8.25
CA THR A 40 -3.64 17.08 -7.00
C THR A 40 -3.98 15.88 -6.12
N GLY A 41 -3.73 14.67 -6.59
CA GLY A 41 -4.11 13.39 -6.02
C GLY A 41 -5.02 12.61 -6.96
N ALA A 42 -5.21 11.33 -6.68
CA ALA A 42 -6.11 10.44 -7.42
C ALA A 42 -6.97 9.63 -6.47
N GLU A 43 -8.09 9.13 -6.96
CA GLU A 43 -8.87 8.11 -6.28
C GLU A 43 -8.65 6.78 -6.99
N LEU A 44 -8.15 5.80 -6.25
CA LEU A 44 -8.00 4.43 -6.71
C LEU A 44 -9.24 3.64 -6.36
N LEU A 45 -9.93 3.14 -7.37
CA LEU A 45 -11.06 2.24 -7.19
C LEU A 45 -10.57 0.80 -7.32
N LEU A 46 -10.70 0.04 -6.23
CA LEU A 46 -10.45 -1.39 -6.18
C LEU A 46 -11.80 -2.10 -6.16
N PHE A 47 -11.98 -3.05 -7.04
CA PHE A 47 -13.24 -3.79 -7.13
C PHE A 47 -12.98 -5.24 -7.51
N GLY A 48 -14.00 -6.07 -7.40
CA GLY A 48 -13.88 -7.45 -7.80
C GLY A 48 -15.07 -8.29 -7.40
N ALA A 49 -14.93 -9.59 -7.65
CA ALA A 49 -15.95 -10.57 -7.34
C ALA A 49 -15.46 -11.62 -6.35
N ILE A 50 -16.36 -12.05 -5.48
CA ILE A 50 -16.19 -13.18 -4.57
C ILE A 50 -16.81 -14.39 -5.25
N LEU A 51 -15.99 -15.35 -5.65
CA LEU A 51 -16.46 -16.60 -6.24
C LEU A 51 -16.64 -17.64 -5.15
N TYR A 52 -17.89 -18.00 -4.88
CA TYR A 52 -18.20 -19.06 -3.93
C TYR A 52 -18.26 -20.43 -4.62
N PRO A 53 -17.80 -21.49 -3.94
CA PRO A 53 -17.85 -22.84 -4.46
C PRO A 53 -19.30 -23.26 -4.76
N GLY A 54 -19.50 -23.91 -5.92
CA GLY A 54 -20.83 -24.35 -6.35
C GLY A 54 -21.78 -23.22 -6.78
N GLY A 55 -21.29 -21.97 -6.93
CA GLY A 55 -22.08 -20.83 -7.39
C GLY A 55 -23.19 -20.38 -6.42
N ARG A 56 -23.19 -20.88 -5.19
CA ARG A 56 -24.19 -20.52 -4.17
C ARG A 56 -23.64 -19.43 -3.27
N THR A 57 -24.31 -18.30 -3.27
CA THR A 57 -23.98 -17.16 -2.37
C THR A 57 -24.40 -17.54 -0.95
N PRO A 58 -23.50 -17.40 0.05
CA PRO A 58 -23.85 -17.63 1.46
C PRO A 58 -24.93 -16.65 1.93
N THR A 59 -25.77 -17.09 2.87
CA THR A 59 -26.74 -16.23 3.53
C THR A 59 -26.05 -15.18 4.42
N GLU A 60 -24.92 -15.55 5.01
CA GLU A 60 -24.11 -14.64 5.83
C GLU A 60 -23.11 -13.89 4.96
N GLN A 61 -23.11 -12.59 5.12
CA GLN A 61 -22.16 -11.71 4.41
C GLN A 61 -20.76 -11.88 4.99
N ALA A 62 -19.80 -12.16 4.11
CA ALA A 62 -18.39 -12.04 4.46
C ALA A 62 -17.96 -10.57 4.34
N ASP A 63 -16.93 -10.21 5.08
CA ASP A 63 -16.35 -8.87 5.07
C ASP A 63 -15.14 -8.78 4.13
N ILE A 64 -14.87 -7.57 3.67
CA ILE A 64 -13.71 -7.27 2.83
C ILE A 64 -12.88 -6.19 3.50
N ALA A 65 -11.57 -6.42 3.52
CA ALA A 65 -10.57 -5.39 3.77
C ALA A 65 -9.62 -5.30 2.57
N VAL A 66 -9.32 -4.08 2.17
CA VAL A 66 -8.38 -3.78 1.09
C VAL A 66 -7.26 -2.94 1.66
N VAL A 67 -6.02 -3.34 1.42
CA VAL A 67 -4.81 -2.64 1.86
C VAL A 67 -4.00 -2.23 0.65
N VAL A 68 -3.60 -0.97 0.57
CA VAL A 68 -2.63 -0.48 -0.42
C VAL A 68 -1.35 -0.10 0.30
N LYS A 69 -0.26 -0.77 -0.07
CA LYS A 69 1.08 -0.53 0.48
C LYS A 69 1.97 0.07 -0.61
N GLY A 70 2.65 1.18 -0.29
CA GLY A 70 3.67 1.77 -1.15
C GLY A 70 5.06 1.19 -0.92
N PRO A 71 6.06 1.63 -1.69
CA PRO A 71 7.43 1.16 -1.55
C PRO A 71 7.94 1.40 -0.12
N VAL A 72 8.71 0.45 0.38
CA VAL A 72 9.37 0.59 1.68
C VAL A 72 10.63 1.42 1.56
N GLN A 73 10.88 2.25 2.57
CA GLN A 73 12.05 3.12 2.59
C GLN A 73 12.63 3.26 4.00
N PRO A 74 13.95 3.43 4.13
CA PRO A 74 14.56 3.80 5.40
C PRO A 74 14.21 5.24 5.74
N LEU A 75 13.98 5.51 7.03
CA LEU A 75 13.70 6.88 7.50
C LEU A 75 14.23 7.13 8.90
N VAL A 76 14.39 8.41 9.22
CA VAL A 76 14.80 8.88 10.56
C VAL A 76 13.72 9.81 11.09
N VAL A 77 13.13 9.42 12.22
CA VAL A 77 12.20 10.27 12.96
C VAL A 77 12.99 11.03 14.03
N ARG A 78 12.78 12.33 14.12
CA ARG A 78 13.43 13.20 15.08
C ARG A 78 12.39 13.86 15.96
N GLU A 79 12.62 13.81 17.26
CA GLU A 79 11.79 14.49 18.25
C GLU A 79 12.34 15.89 18.51
N LYS A 80 11.47 16.89 18.37
CA LYS A 80 11.80 18.29 18.71
C LYS A 80 11.33 18.59 20.13
N GLN A 81 12.21 19.18 20.93
CA GLN A 81 11.89 19.67 22.26
C GLN A 81 12.36 21.12 22.42
N LYS A 82 11.69 21.85 23.29
CA LYS A 82 12.08 23.23 23.62
C LYS A 82 13.09 23.19 24.74
N VAL A 83 14.37 23.49 24.41
CA VAL A 83 15.49 23.54 25.36
C VAL A 83 15.95 25.01 25.46
N ALA A 84 15.96 25.56 26.67
CA ALA A 84 16.30 26.97 26.89
C ALA A 84 15.58 27.97 25.97
N GLY A 85 14.29 27.69 25.64
CA GLY A 85 13.48 28.56 24.79
C GLY A 85 13.57 28.28 23.28
N ILE A 86 14.50 27.44 22.83
CA ILE A 86 14.76 27.14 21.41
C ILE A 86 14.33 25.72 21.08
N TRP A 87 13.62 25.54 19.94
CA TRP A 87 13.25 24.24 19.44
C TRP A 87 14.44 23.53 18.78
N MET A 88 14.87 22.40 19.33
CA MET A 88 15.96 21.61 18.79
C MET A 88 15.63 20.12 18.75
N ASN A 89 16.32 19.39 17.88
CA ASN A 89 16.19 17.95 17.78
C ASN A 89 16.96 17.30 18.93
N VAL A 90 16.26 16.72 19.90
CA VAL A 90 16.86 16.14 21.10
C VAL A 90 17.12 14.65 20.93
N GLU A 91 16.17 13.95 20.31
CA GLU A 91 16.25 12.52 20.13
C GLU A 91 15.88 12.10 18.70
N ALA A 92 16.42 10.97 18.24
CA ALA A 92 16.13 10.42 16.93
C ALA A 92 16.04 8.89 16.98
N ALA A 93 15.10 8.32 16.21
CA ALA A 93 15.02 6.89 15.96
C ALA A 93 15.11 6.62 14.46
N ARG A 94 15.85 5.57 14.10
CA ARG A 94 15.98 5.10 12.73
C ARG A 94 15.03 3.93 12.51
N PHE A 95 14.35 3.92 11.37
CA PHE A 95 13.61 2.80 10.86
C PHE A 95 14.29 2.30 9.58
N ARG A 96 14.62 1.02 9.53
CA ARG A 96 15.28 0.42 8.36
C ARG A 96 14.31 0.23 7.21
N SER A 97 13.06 -0.03 7.56
CA SER A 97 11.98 -0.26 6.61
C SER A 97 10.67 0.28 7.19
N ALA A 98 10.04 1.19 6.47
CA ALA A 98 8.69 1.64 6.72
C ALA A 98 8.02 1.90 5.36
N PRO A 99 6.75 1.54 5.17
CA PRO A 99 6.06 1.84 3.91
C PRO A 99 5.93 3.36 3.75
N ALA A 100 6.21 3.82 2.55
CA ALA A 100 6.09 5.24 2.21
C ALA A 100 4.64 5.72 2.18
N PHE A 101 3.74 4.79 1.87
CA PHE A 101 2.29 4.96 1.87
C PHE A 101 1.63 3.68 2.40
N TYR A 102 0.59 3.84 3.19
CA TYR A 102 -0.25 2.74 3.67
C TYR A 102 -1.70 3.22 3.75
N ALA A 103 -2.59 2.52 3.11
CA ALA A 103 -4.01 2.80 3.23
C ALA A 103 -4.79 1.49 3.38
N VAL A 104 -5.70 1.46 4.35
CA VAL A 104 -6.61 0.34 4.54
C VAL A 104 -8.06 0.85 4.49
N ALA A 105 -8.85 0.19 3.66
CA ALA A 105 -10.30 0.39 3.59
C ALA A 105 -11.01 -0.93 3.92
N SER A 106 -12.08 -0.88 4.69
CA SER A 106 -12.80 -2.06 5.12
C SER A 106 -14.31 -1.87 5.06
N SER A 107 -15.06 -2.98 5.04
CA SER A 107 -16.53 -2.97 5.03
C SER A 107 -17.12 -2.54 6.38
N ARG A 108 -16.39 -2.80 7.46
CA ARG A 108 -16.71 -2.43 8.85
C ARG A 108 -15.42 -2.09 9.59
N PRO A 109 -15.46 -1.45 10.78
CA PRO A 109 -14.26 -1.23 11.59
C PRO A 109 -13.46 -2.51 11.79
N LEU A 110 -12.14 -2.46 11.58
CA LEU A 110 -11.25 -3.62 11.63
C LEU A 110 -11.37 -4.40 12.96
N SER A 111 -11.54 -3.70 14.07
CA SER A 111 -11.72 -4.31 15.41
C SER A 111 -12.98 -5.20 15.53
N LYS A 112 -13.98 -5.01 14.64
CA LYS A 112 -15.21 -5.84 14.59
C LYS A 112 -15.14 -6.91 13.50
N LEU A 113 -14.13 -6.87 12.68
CA LEU A 113 -14.01 -7.62 11.45
C LEU A 113 -13.04 -8.78 11.58
N ILE A 114 -11.97 -8.58 12.34
CA ILE A 114 -10.87 -9.53 12.44
C ILE A 114 -10.35 -9.58 13.88
N ASP A 115 -9.89 -10.74 14.32
CA ASP A 115 -9.22 -10.87 15.62
C ASP A 115 -7.82 -10.21 15.58
N GLU A 116 -7.35 -9.74 16.75
CA GLU A 116 -6.09 -9.00 16.89
C GLU A 116 -4.88 -9.79 16.37
N ARG A 117 -4.84 -11.10 16.64
CA ARG A 117 -3.75 -11.97 16.18
C ARG A 117 -3.71 -12.08 14.66
N THR A 118 -4.87 -12.27 14.04
CA THR A 118 -4.98 -12.36 12.58
C THR A 118 -4.70 -11.00 11.96
N ALA A 119 -5.16 -9.89 12.56
CA ALA A 119 -4.84 -8.54 12.11
C ALA A 119 -3.32 -8.27 12.11
N ALA A 120 -2.62 -8.73 13.14
CA ALA A 120 -1.16 -8.60 13.23
C ALA A 120 -0.43 -9.45 12.16
N ILE A 121 -0.90 -10.68 11.88
CA ILE A 121 -0.29 -11.55 10.85
C ILE A 121 -0.40 -10.95 9.45
N TYR A 122 -1.53 -10.33 9.12
CA TYR A 122 -1.77 -9.74 7.80
C TYR A 122 -1.48 -8.23 7.74
N GLU A 123 -0.93 -7.66 8.83
CA GLU A 123 -0.63 -6.22 8.95
C GLU A 123 -1.86 -5.34 8.63
N LEU A 124 -3.03 -5.75 9.11
CA LEU A 124 -4.28 -5.03 8.92
C LEU A 124 -4.48 -3.98 10.00
N GLY A 125 -4.53 -2.74 9.58
CA GLY A 125 -4.65 -1.57 10.45
C GLY A 125 -3.32 -0.93 10.81
N LEU A 126 -3.36 0.35 11.16
CA LEU A 126 -2.17 1.15 11.45
C LEU A 126 -1.43 0.69 12.71
N GLU A 127 -2.13 0.06 13.65
CA GLU A 127 -1.55 -0.47 14.88
C GLU A 127 -0.73 -1.74 14.64
N ASN A 128 -1.04 -2.47 13.56
CA ASN A 128 -0.39 -3.73 13.17
C ASN A 128 0.67 -3.53 12.07
N LEU A 129 0.98 -2.29 11.73
CA LEU A 129 1.93 -1.99 10.68
C LEU A 129 3.34 -2.43 11.06
N SER A 130 3.96 -3.27 10.23
CA SER A 130 5.33 -3.74 10.45
C SER A 130 6.35 -2.64 10.17
N LEU A 131 6.81 -2.01 11.23
CA LEU A 131 7.89 -1.03 11.21
C LEU A 131 9.17 -1.70 11.69
N SER A 132 10.23 -1.67 10.86
CA SER A 132 11.51 -2.28 11.22
C SER A 132 12.44 -1.26 11.91
N PRO A 133 12.47 -1.21 13.24
CA PRO A 133 13.35 -0.26 13.95
C PRO A 133 14.83 -0.59 13.76
N GLY A 134 15.66 0.43 13.78
CA GLY A 134 17.09 0.31 13.55
C GLY A 134 17.91 -0.27 14.71
N GLY A 135 17.27 -0.58 15.85
CA GLY A 135 17.93 -1.05 17.06
C GLY A 135 18.55 0.06 17.93
N GLY A 136 19.05 -0.32 19.11
CA GLY A 136 19.78 0.57 20.01
C GLY A 136 18.93 1.47 20.91
N LYS A 137 17.63 1.35 20.89
CA LYS A 137 16.68 2.06 21.77
C LYS A 137 15.93 1.09 22.69
N SER A 138 15.53 1.60 23.86
CA SER A 138 14.64 0.81 24.74
C SER A 138 13.27 0.58 24.08
N PRO A 139 12.55 -0.50 24.43
CA PRO A 139 11.23 -0.78 23.87
C PRO A 139 10.20 0.36 24.05
N GLU A 140 10.31 1.12 25.13
CA GLU A 140 9.43 2.26 25.41
C GLU A 140 9.71 3.43 24.44
N VAL A 141 10.98 3.78 24.27
CA VAL A 141 11.39 4.83 23.34
C VAL A 141 11.00 4.43 21.91
N GLN A 142 11.22 3.16 21.57
CA GLN A 142 10.85 2.65 20.25
C GLN A 142 9.35 2.79 19.99
N ARG A 143 8.48 2.32 20.88
CA ARG A 143 7.01 2.47 20.75
C ARG A 143 6.58 3.92 20.63
N ARG A 144 7.21 4.82 21.40
CA ARG A 144 6.95 6.26 21.31
C ARG A 144 7.25 6.81 19.92
N PHE A 145 8.38 6.44 19.32
CA PHE A 145 8.76 6.87 17.98
C PHE A 145 7.90 6.21 16.88
N GLU A 146 7.48 4.96 17.05
CA GLU A 146 6.54 4.29 16.15
C GLU A 146 5.18 5.01 16.14
N ALA A 147 4.63 5.29 17.32
CA ALA A 147 3.39 6.04 17.44
C ALA A 147 3.53 7.47 16.83
N GLY A 148 4.65 8.14 17.07
CA GLY A 148 4.94 9.45 16.49
C GLY A 148 5.08 9.43 14.97
N LEU A 149 5.66 8.36 14.42
CA LEU A 149 5.74 8.16 12.97
C LEU A 149 4.35 7.97 12.35
N ILE A 150 3.53 7.11 12.96
CA ILE A 150 2.16 6.87 12.50
C ILE A 150 1.34 8.15 12.54
N ASP A 151 1.38 8.91 13.63
CA ASP A 151 0.68 10.20 13.76
C ASP A 151 1.13 11.21 12.70
N LEU A 152 2.45 11.35 12.49
CA LEU A 152 3.01 12.21 11.45
C LEU A 152 2.51 11.82 10.05
N ARG A 153 2.53 10.53 9.74
CA ARG A 153 2.08 10.02 8.43
C ARG A 153 0.57 10.17 8.24
N LYS A 154 -0.22 10.01 9.32
CA LYS A 154 -1.67 10.30 9.29
C LYS A 154 -1.94 11.77 8.97
N ARG A 155 -1.26 12.70 9.63
CA ARG A 155 -1.38 14.15 9.33
C ARG A 155 -0.96 14.50 7.91
N GLN A 156 -0.02 13.75 7.34
CA GLN A 156 0.41 13.90 5.95
C GLN A 156 -0.54 13.21 4.96
N GLN A 157 -1.56 12.52 5.42
CA GLN A 157 -2.48 11.68 4.63
C GLN A 157 -1.76 10.55 3.87
N LEU A 158 -0.60 10.12 4.36
CA LEU A 158 0.16 9.00 3.80
C LEU A 158 -0.20 7.67 4.48
N TYR A 159 -0.73 7.71 5.71
CA TYR A 159 -1.29 6.56 6.40
C TYR A 159 -2.76 6.82 6.65
N ILE A 160 -3.62 5.99 6.05
CA ILE A 160 -5.06 6.18 6.00
C ILE A 160 -5.75 4.89 6.47
N GLU A 161 -6.78 5.05 7.30
CA GLU A 161 -7.68 3.98 7.67
C GLU A 161 -9.12 4.45 7.49
N ASP A 162 -9.85 3.79 6.58
CA ASP A 162 -11.26 4.06 6.30
C ASP A 162 -12.11 2.83 6.67
N PRO A 163 -12.81 2.85 7.83
CA PRO A 163 -13.58 1.71 8.30
C PRO A 163 -14.89 1.48 7.53
N ARG A 164 -15.18 2.28 6.51
CA ARG A 164 -16.37 2.15 5.63
C ARG A 164 -16.03 2.38 4.16
N GLY A 165 -14.76 2.33 3.83
CA GLY A 165 -14.27 2.55 2.46
C GLY A 165 -14.59 1.40 1.49
N VAL A 166 -15.13 0.26 1.97
CA VAL A 166 -15.54 -0.85 1.12
C VAL A 166 -17.04 -1.10 1.20
N THR A 167 -17.67 -1.23 0.05
CA THR A 167 -19.09 -1.62 -0.12
C THR A 167 -19.15 -3.00 -0.76
N ILE A 168 -20.05 -3.85 -0.27
CA ILE A 168 -20.31 -5.19 -0.85
C ILE A 168 -21.75 -5.21 -1.34
N THR A 169 -21.95 -5.58 -2.61
CA THR A 169 -23.27 -5.68 -3.27
C THR A 169 -23.56 -7.14 -3.54
N ASP A 170 -24.79 -7.56 -3.22
CA ASP A 170 -25.31 -8.92 -3.45
C ASP A 170 -24.41 -10.04 -2.93
N HIS A 171 -23.61 -9.74 -1.88
CA HIS A 171 -22.63 -10.64 -1.27
C HIS A 171 -21.54 -11.15 -2.24
N VAL A 172 -21.51 -10.65 -3.47
CA VAL A 172 -20.60 -11.11 -4.54
C VAL A 172 -19.66 -10.03 -5.01
N LEU A 173 -20.15 -8.81 -5.24
CA LEU A 173 -19.34 -7.72 -5.77
C LEU A 173 -18.87 -6.80 -4.64
N TYR A 174 -17.58 -6.49 -4.62
CA TYR A 174 -17.06 -5.50 -3.70
C TYR A 174 -16.42 -4.34 -4.44
N ARG A 175 -16.45 -3.18 -3.80
CA ARG A 175 -15.83 -1.94 -4.28
C ARG A 175 -15.22 -1.22 -3.10
N GLY A 176 -13.92 -0.93 -3.18
CA GLY A 176 -13.17 -0.12 -2.23
C GLY A 176 -12.64 1.15 -2.90
N ARG A 177 -12.63 2.27 -2.18
CA ARG A 177 -12.08 3.54 -2.65
C ARG A 177 -10.93 3.94 -1.74
N ILE A 178 -9.79 4.26 -2.33
CA ILE A 178 -8.60 4.71 -1.61
C ILE A 178 -8.09 5.99 -2.26
N ALA A 179 -8.01 7.05 -1.46
CA ALA A 179 -7.43 8.31 -1.89
C ALA A 179 -5.90 8.19 -1.95
N ILE A 180 -5.32 8.57 -3.08
CA ILE A 180 -3.89 8.66 -3.31
C ILE A 180 -3.50 10.14 -3.31
N PRO A 181 -2.90 10.67 -2.24
CA PRO A 181 -2.57 12.09 -2.16
C PRO A 181 -1.41 12.49 -3.08
N ALA A 182 -1.33 13.77 -3.42
CA ALA A 182 -0.34 14.31 -4.35
C ALA A 182 1.13 14.06 -3.96
N ARG A 183 1.39 13.83 -2.68
CA ARG A 183 2.75 13.69 -2.12
C ARG A 183 3.24 12.25 -1.97
N VAL A 184 2.49 11.27 -2.53
CA VAL A 184 2.97 9.89 -2.53
C VAL A 184 4.23 9.74 -3.36
N PRO A 185 5.22 8.94 -2.93
CA PRO A 185 6.40 8.69 -3.73
C PRO A 185 6.07 7.83 -4.96
N VAL A 186 6.84 8.01 -6.01
CA VAL A 186 6.80 7.12 -7.17
C VAL A 186 7.36 5.74 -6.79
N GLY A 187 6.87 4.70 -7.44
CA GLY A 187 7.33 3.34 -7.21
C GLY A 187 6.26 2.28 -7.45
N ASP A 188 6.60 1.07 -7.06
CA ASP A 188 5.68 -0.07 -7.14
C ASP A 188 4.86 -0.14 -5.84
N TYR A 189 3.56 -0.26 -6.01
CA TYR A 189 2.56 -0.39 -4.95
C TYR A 189 1.87 -1.73 -5.07
N THR A 190 1.43 -2.27 -3.96
CA THR A 190 0.62 -3.49 -3.91
C THR A 190 -0.74 -3.20 -3.32
N ALA A 191 -1.79 -3.70 -3.96
CA ALA A 191 -3.14 -3.71 -3.42
C ALA A 191 -3.50 -5.14 -3.02
N GLU A 192 -3.65 -5.37 -1.74
CA GLU A 192 -4.01 -6.66 -1.15
C GLU A 192 -5.48 -6.61 -0.76
N THR A 193 -6.26 -7.58 -1.20
CA THR A 193 -7.67 -7.72 -0.83
C THR A 193 -7.85 -8.98 -0.01
N PHE A 194 -8.48 -8.86 1.15
CA PHE A 194 -8.75 -9.95 2.08
C PHE A 194 -10.24 -10.17 2.25
N LEU A 195 -10.69 -11.41 2.04
CA LEU A 195 -12.03 -11.87 2.40
C LEU A 195 -11.99 -12.42 3.81
N ILE A 196 -12.79 -11.85 4.69
CA ILE A 196 -12.79 -12.14 6.12
C ILE A 196 -14.15 -12.71 6.51
N LYS A 197 -14.13 -13.79 7.25
CA LYS A 197 -15.32 -14.38 7.86
C LYS A 197 -14.97 -14.90 9.26
N ASP A 198 -15.84 -14.64 10.23
CA ASP A 198 -15.70 -15.09 11.61
C ASP A 198 -14.32 -14.74 12.22
N GLY A 199 -13.86 -13.51 11.97
CA GLY A 199 -12.58 -13.00 12.48
C GLY A 199 -11.33 -13.53 11.78
N ARG A 200 -11.46 -14.32 10.69
CA ARG A 200 -10.35 -14.97 10.00
C ARG A 200 -10.32 -14.63 8.51
N VAL A 201 -9.11 -14.52 7.97
CA VAL A 201 -8.92 -14.40 6.52
C VAL A 201 -9.15 -15.77 5.88
N ILE A 202 -10.14 -15.85 5.00
CA ILE A 202 -10.50 -17.09 4.27
C ILE A 202 -10.02 -17.11 2.83
N ALA A 203 -9.78 -15.92 2.24
CA ALA A 203 -9.14 -15.76 0.93
C ALA A 203 -8.40 -14.43 0.87
N GLY A 204 -7.35 -14.39 0.08
CA GLY A 204 -6.58 -13.17 -0.22
C GLY A 204 -6.20 -13.12 -1.69
N ALA A 205 -6.05 -11.93 -2.21
CA ALA A 205 -5.56 -11.69 -3.57
C ALA A 205 -4.79 -10.37 -3.64
N VAL A 206 -3.80 -10.30 -4.52
CA VAL A 206 -2.89 -9.17 -4.67
C VAL A 206 -2.95 -8.63 -6.09
N ARG A 207 -2.83 -7.32 -6.24
CA ARG A 207 -2.65 -6.61 -7.51
C ARG A 207 -1.52 -5.60 -7.37
N ASP A 208 -0.68 -5.54 -8.38
CA ASP A 208 0.39 -4.55 -8.47
C ASP A 208 -0.13 -3.28 -9.15
N ILE A 209 0.31 -2.14 -8.62
CA ILE A 209 -0.03 -0.81 -9.11
C ILE A 209 1.28 -0.05 -9.26
N LYS A 210 1.47 0.64 -10.37
CA LYS A 210 2.64 1.49 -10.59
C LYS A 210 2.26 2.94 -10.45
N ILE A 211 3.00 3.67 -9.61
CA ILE A 211 2.89 5.13 -9.54
C ILE A 211 4.18 5.70 -10.13
N GLY A 212 4.06 6.38 -11.26
CA GLY A 212 5.19 6.92 -12.02
C GLY A 212 5.03 8.41 -12.33
N LYS A 213 6.13 9.05 -12.71
CA LYS A 213 6.09 10.39 -13.30
C LYS A 213 5.79 10.25 -14.77
N THR A 214 4.96 11.14 -15.31
CA THR A 214 4.67 11.24 -16.73
C THR A 214 4.97 12.64 -17.26
N GLY A 215 5.05 12.73 -18.59
CA GLY A 215 5.29 13.98 -19.30
C GLY A 215 6.78 14.29 -19.50
N PHE A 216 7.05 15.54 -19.86
CA PHE A 216 8.39 16.05 -20.20
C PHE A 216 9.45 15.73 -19.13
N GLU A 217 9.10 15.79 -17.86
CA GLU A 217 10.01 15.48 -16.74
C GLU A 217 10.53 14.04 -16.79
N ARG A 218 9.69 13.07 -17.13
CA ARG A 218 10.10 11.66 -17.28
C ARG A 218 11.07 11.50 -18.45
N ASP A 219 10.76 12.17 -19.57
CA ASP A 219 11.58 12.06 -20.78
C ASP A 219 12.94 12.71 -20.57
N VAL A 220 12.97 13.85 -19.87
CA VAL A 220 14.22 14.53 -19.46
C VAL A 220 15.02 13.66 -18.47
N ALA A 221 14.38 13.09 -17.46
CA ALA A 221 15.05 12.20 -16.51
C ALA A 221 15.60 10.95 -17.20
N ALA A 222 14.80 10.31 -18.05
CA ALA A 222 15.23 9.15 -18.84
C ALA A 222 16.37 9.47 -19.81
N ALA A 223 16.37 10.65 -20.42
CA ALA A 223 17.47 11.12 -21.27
C ALA A 223 18.74 11.39 -20.45
N ALA A 224 18.61 11.98 -19.26
CA ALA A 224 19.73 12.22 -18.35
C ALA A 224 20.37 10.91 -17.86
N ASP A 225 19.57 9.90 -17.54
CA ASP A 225 20.05 8.59 -17.09
C ASP A 225 20.65 7.76 -18.23
N ARG A 226 19.96 7.72 -19.37
CA ARG A 226 20.34 6.84 -20.48
C ARG A 226 21.50 7.42 -21.31
N TRP A 227 21.56 8.75 -21.42
CA TRP A 227 22.53 9.47 -22.26
C TRP A 227 23.18 10.61 -21.47
N SER A 228 23.64 10.32 -20.26
CA SER A 228 24.17 11.30 -19.30
C SER A 228 25.21 12.25 -19.88
N LEU A 229 26.14 11.73 -20.68
CA LEU A 229 27.20 12.53 -21.31
C LEU A 229 26.64 13.48 -22.39
N ALA A 230 25.76 12.97 -23.27
CA ALA A 230 25.13 13.78 -24.31
C ALA A 230 24.22 14.85 -23.71
N TYR A 231 23.47 14.48 -22.65
CA TYR A 231 22.62 15.40 -21.90
C TYR A 231 23.45 16.54 -21.26
N GLY A 232 24.57 16.20 -20.61
CA GLY A 232 25.47 17.17 -20.00
C GLY A 232 26.06 18.14 -21.03
N VAL A 233 26.53 17.62 -22.18
CA VAL A 233 27.06 18.45 -23.29
C VAL A 233 25.97 19.36 -23.84
N ALA A 234 24.77 18.86 -24.07
CA ALA A 234 23.64 19.66 -24.56
C ALA A 234 23.25 20.77 -23.57
N ALA A 235 23.25 20.49 -22.27
CA ALA A 235 22.95 21.47 -21.22
C ALA A 235 23.99 22.60 -21.18
N VAL A 236 25.29 22.27 -21.30
CA VAL A 236 26.37 23.27 -21.37
C VAL A 236 26.27 24.11 -22.65
N ALA A 237 26.05 23.47 -23.82
CA ALA A 237 25.88 24.17 -25.09
C ALA A 237 24.68 25.14 -25.05
N LEU A 238 23.55 24.70 -24.49
CA LEU A 238 22.37 25.54 -24.33
C LEU A 238 22.63 26.74 -23.42
N SER A 239 23.33 26.54 -22.34
CA SER A 239 23.70 27.61 -21.39
C SER A 239 24.61 28.66 -22.04
N LEU A 240 25.59 28.23 -22.83
CA LEU A 240 26.48 29.12 -23.58
C LEU A 240 25.72 29.90 -24.66
N LEU A 241 24.82 29.24 -25.38
CA LEU A 241 23.98 29.89 -26.38
C LEU A 241 23.04 30.94 -25.77
N MET A 242 22.43 30.63 -24.66
CA MET A 242 21.58 31.58 -23.93
C MET A 242 22.39 32.77 -23.39
N GLY A 243 23.56 32.52 -22.82
CA GLY A 243 24.45 33.58 -22.33
C GLY A 243 24.93 34.51 -23.47
N TRP A 244 25.34 33.91 -24.60
CA TRP A 244 25.73 34.67 -25.79
C TRP A 244 24.55 35.44 -26.39
N GLY A 245 23.39 34.82 -26.56
CA GLY A 245 22.16 35.46 -27.06
C GLY A 245 21.68 36.59 -26.16
N GLY A 246 21.71 36.39 -24.84
CA GLY A 246 21.43 37.45 -23.86
C GLY A 246 22.38 38.63 -23.97
N SER A 247 23.69 38.38 -24.11
CA SER A 247 24.68 39.44 -24.35
C SER A 247 24.41 40.26 -25.61
N LEU A 248 23.93 39.63 -26.69
CA LEU A 248 23.58 40.34 -27.93
C LEU A 248 22.34 41.24 -27.76
N VAL A 249 21.34 40.78 -27.02
CA VAL A 249 20.09 41.54 -26.79
C VAL A 249 20.33 42.74 -25.87
N PHE A 250 21.06 42.53 -24.78
CA PHE A 250 21.34 43.60 -23.78
C PHE A 250 22.51 44.53 -24.15
N ARG A 251 23.29 44.21 -25.18
CA ARG A 251 24.40 45.06 -25.67
C ARG A 251 23.92 46.28 -26.49
N LYS A 252 22.64 46.33 -26.87
CA LYS A 252 22.05 47.41 -27.69
C LYS A 252 21.21 48.40 -26.85
N GLY A 253 21.32 48.39 -25.52
CA GLY A 253 20.67 49.33 -24.62
C GLY A 253 21.65 50.32 -23.98
#